data_638a9b24c18c3aca9be26a38b08b1f49
#
_entry.id   638a9b24c18c3aca9be26a38b08b1f49
#
_cell.length_a   1.000
_cell.length_b   1.000
_cell.length_c   1.000
_cell.angle_alpha   90.00
_cell.angle_beta   90.00
_cell.angle_gamma   90.00
#
_symmetry.space_group_name_H-M   'P 1'
#
loop_
_entity.id
_entity.type
_entity.pdbx_description
1 polymer ?
#
loop_
_entity_poly.entity_id
_entity_poly.type
_entity_poly.pdbx_seq_one_letter_code
_entity_poly.pdbx_strand_id
1 'polypeptide(L)'
;MNIDTLIDIVKKHQIDAVHPGYGFLSESDVFASRMWKEGGAMVVGPGWEILANTGDKLKARQLAERCSVPVSPALQTPTNSVDQVRKFADSIGYPIMVKAVDGGGGRGIRLIRNEDQLASSVKRAVEESPSKQLFAEKAAVDGFRHVEVQIIGDGTGNVTHLWERECSIQRRYQKVVELAPSVIKDKTLIAKIIEDALRMARHVHYFSLGTFEFLVNPSTKEYYFLEVNPRLQVEHTITESISTTDIVRAQLLLAQGATLETCGLPSTLRHPEHPPPAHSIQLRITAENVESDWSLSIGKITGFQFPTGNGIRVDTHLISGRPAIVTADFDSLIAKLIITASSWDQCVWKAQRALEDTAISGVKTNISILRAIVAHPDFLNGECDTQWLETQQASLLATSQQITTPLDPLLRDTESTTSTAAVSTANTLFRKGDAWSLTLSPQGKKESKPTHHLELTKVLRNDFPTSLSADILFTTSASATSQTSSVPYTLTLSSTSASASASTSTHPRANPSNPSHIAIPFPGKLVEVLVDEGDIVKEGDVICVVQQMKMELEVRTSRSGRVSWVLEVEDGEEVDVGWLAAVVESEKEARL
;
A
#
# COMPACT_ATOMS: atom_id res chain seq x y z
N MET A 1 -8.73 -4.05 -16.43
CA MET A 1 -9.18 -5.42 -16.87
C MET A 1 -10.23 -5.29 -17.94
N ASN A 2 -10.20 -6.16 -18.94
CA ASN A 2 -11.18 -6.14 -20.04
C ASN A 2 -12.34 -7.10 -19.71
N ILE A 3 -13.55 -6.56 -19.53
CA ILE A 3 -14.75 -7.32 -19.17
C ILE A 3 -15.15 -8.28 -20.31
N ASP A 4 -15.02 -7.87 -21.57
CA ASP A 4 -15.37 -8.71 -22.72
C ASP A 4 -14.54 -10.00 -22.76
N THR A 5 -13.23 -9.87 -22.54
CA THR A 5 -12.33 -11.02 -22.45
C THR A 5 -12.73 -11.98 -21.32
N LEU A 6 -13.15 -11.46 -20.16
CA LEU A 6 -13.60 -12.28 -19.04
C LEU A 6 -14.90 -13.02 -19.35
N ILE A 7 -15.84 -12.37 -20.04
CA ILE A 7 -17.10 -12.99 -20.49
C ILE A 7 -16.81 -14.11 -21.50
N ASP A 8 -15.91 -13.88 -22.44
CA ASP A 8 -15.51 -14.91 -23.43
C ASP A 8 -14.88 -16.13 -22.76
N ILE A 9 -14.03 -15.93 -21.74
CA ILE A 9 -13.43 -17.03 -20.95
C ILE A 9 -14.54 -17.82 -20.24
N VAL A 10 -15.49 -17.14 -19.59
CA VAL A 10 -16.60 -17.78 -18.88
C VAL A 10 -17.43 -18.63 -19.82
N LYS A 11 -17.82 -18.11 -20.99
CA LYS A 11 -18.57 -18.86 -22.02
C LYS A 11 -17.78 -20.07 -22.54
N LYS A 12 -16.50 -19.84 -22.87
CA LYS A 12 -15.63 -20.89 -23.42
C LYS A 12 -15.45 -22.07 -22.48
N HIS A 13 -15.33 -21.79 -21.18
CA HIS A 13 -15.05 -22.81 -20.16
C HIS A 13 -16.30 -23.23 -19.37
N GLN A 14 -17.49 -22.72 -19.71
CA GLN A 14 -18.77 -23.03 -19.05
C GLN A 14 -18.69 -22.82 -17.53
N ILE A 15 -18.21 -21.64 -17.11
CA ILE A 15 -18.03 -21.28 -15.69
C ILE A 15 -19.36 -20.79 -15.13
N ASP A 16 -19.79 -21.34 -13.99
CA ASP A 16 -21.06 -20.98 -13.32
C ASP A 16 -20.93 -19.73 -12.44
N ALA A 17 -19.75 -19.51 -11.84
CA ALA A 17 -19.53 -18.39 -10.92
C ALA A 17 -18.10 -17.88 -10.99
N VAL A 18 -17.93 -16.58 -10.75
CA VAL A 18 -16.64 -15.87 -10.71
C VAL A 18 -16.48 -15.18 -9.35
N HIS A 19 -15.41 -15.49 -8.62
CA HIS A 19 -15.09 -14.77 -7.39
C HIS A 19 -14.15 -13.60 -7.73
N PRO A 20 -14.54 -12.34 -7.46
CA PRO A 20 -13.79 -11.16 -7.90
C PRO A 20 -12.59 -10.83 -7.00
N GLY A 21 -12.43 -11.52 -5.86
CA GLY A 21 -11.45 -11.15 -4.83
C GLY A 21 -11.83 -9.84 -4.12
N TYR A 22 -10.84 -8.99 -3.85
CA TYR A 22 -11.02 -7.73 -3.11
C TYR A 22 -10.50 -6.49 -3.86
N GLY A 23 -10.14 -6.62 -5.13
CA GLY A 23 -9.61 -5.52 -5.94
C GLY A 23 -10.23 -5.45 -7.33
N PHE A 24 -9.71 -4.56 -8.16
CA PHE A 24 -10.07 -4.40 -9.57
C PHE A 24 -11.58 -4.23 -9.80
N LEU A 25 -12.25 -5.27 -10.29
CA LEU A 25 -13.68 -5.27 -10.66
C LEU A 25 -14.61 -5.72 -9.53
N SER A 26 -14.10 -5.92 -8.31
CA SER A 26 -14.89 -6.45 -7.19
C SER A 26 -16.07 -5.55 -6.74
N GLU A 27 -16.00 -4.25 -7.04
CA GLU A 27 -17.05 -3.27 -6.75
C GLU A 27 -17.80 -2.80 -8.00
N SER A 28 -17.49 -3.38 -9.18
CA SER A 28 -18.11 -2.98 -10.44
C SER A 28 -19.49 -3.62 -10.64
N ASP A 29 -20.54 -2.82 -10.52
CA ASP A 29 -21.92 -3.19 -10.84
C ASP A 29 -22.07 -3.56 -12.31
N VAL A 30 -21.38 -2.85 -13.22
CA VAL A 30 -21.34 -3.14 -14.65
C VAL A 30 -20.76 -4.53 -14.91
N PHE A 31 -19.65 -4.87 -14.26
CA PHE A 31 -19.04 -6.20 -14.39
C PHE A 31 -20.01 -7.30 -13.90
N ALA A 32 -20.59 -7.13 -12.73
CA ALA A 32 -21.52 -8.10 -12.17
C ALA A 32 -22.76 -8.29 -13.05
N SER A 33 -23.35 -7.18 -13.54
CA SER A 33 -24.52 -7.22 -14.42
C SER A 33 -24.24 -7.86 -15.78
N ARG A 34 -23.13 -7.49 -16.43
CA ARG A 34 -22.75 -8.03 -17.74
C ARG A 34 -22.34 -9.50 -17.65
N MET A 35 -21.63 -9.88 -16.60
CA MET A 35 -21.23 -11.28 -16.37
C MET A 35 -22.46 -12.19 -16.28
N TRP A 36 -23.51 -11.74 -15.57
CA TRP A 36 -24.77 -12.48 -15.49
C TRP A 36 -25.54 -12.50 -16.81
N LYS A 37 -25.75 -11.34 -17.42
CA LYS A 37 -26.62 -11.21 -18.60
C LYS A 37 -26.00 -11.78 -19.87
N GLU A 38 -24.70 -11.62 -20.05
CA GLU A 38 -23.98 -12.00 -21.27
C GLU A 38 -23.19 -13.29 -21.07
N GLY A 39 -22.58 -13.51 -19.91
CA GLY A 39 -21.75 -14.68 -19.59
C GLY A 39 -22.54 -15.86 -19.04
N GLY A 40 -23.71 -15.62 -18.44
CA GLY A 40 -24.50 -16.64 -17.75
C GLY A 40 -23.88 -17.09 -16.41
N ALA A 41 -22.89 -16.38 -15.91
CA ALA A 41 -22.19 -16.69 -14.65
C ALA A 41 -22.45 -15.65 -13.58
N MET A 42 -22.56 -16.10 -12.32
CA MET A 42 -22.71 -15.21 -11.17
C MET A 42 -21.34 -14.63 -10.75
N VAL A 43 -21.30 -13.34 -10.46
CA VAL A 43 -20.18 -12.78 -9.68
C VAL A 43 -20.49 -12.96 -8.20
N VAL A 44 -19.64 -13.73 -7.48
CA VAL A 44 -19.78 -14.00 -6.05
C VAL A 44 -19.63 -12.71 -5.26
N GLY A 45 -20.74 -12.25 -4.66
CA GLY A 45 -20.80 -10.95 -3.99
C GLY A 45 -22.24 -10.46 -3.86
N PRO A 46 -22.46 -9.19 -3.50
CA PRO A 46 -23.80 -8.67 -3.19
C PRO A 46 -24.74 -8.52 -4.41
N GLY A 47 -24.21 -8.67 -5.63
CA GLY A 47 -24.95 -8.45 -6.86
C GLY A 47 -24.97 -6.97 -7.31
N TRP A 48 -25.29 -6.76 -8.60
CA TRP A 48 -25.13 -5.43 -9.23
C TRP A 48 -26.03 -4.34 -8.63
N GLU A 49 -27.22 -4.67 -8.13
CA GLU A 49 -28.12 -3.68 -7.55
C GLU A 49 -27.60 -3.14 -6.22
N ILE A 50 -27.09 -4.02 -5.35
CA ILE A 50 -26.48 -3.63 -4.09
C ILE A 50 -25.17 -2.91 -4.34
N LEU A 51 -24.33 -3.38 -5.28
CA LEU A 51 -23.10 -2.69 -5.70
C LEU A 51 -23.38 -1.25 -6.16
N ALA A 52 -24.37 -1.04 -7.03
CA ALA A 52 -24.74 0.28 -7.54
C ALA A 52 -25.30 1.23 -6.46
N ASN A 53 -25.91 0.67 -5.40
CA ASN A 53 -26.49 1.48 -4.32
C ASN A 53 -25.55 1.73 -3.16
N THR A 54 -24.61 0.84 -2.89
CA THR A 54 -23.70 0.90 -1.73
C THR A 54 -22.28 1.30 -2.12
N GLY A 55 -21.84 1.05 -3.38
CA GLY A 55 -20.55 1.47 -3.89
C GLY A 55 -20.49 2.98 -4.24
N ASP A 56 -21.65 3.60 -4.51
CA ASP A 56 -21.75 5.04 -4.70
C ASP A 56 -21.79 5.75 -3.33
N LYS A 57 -20.80 6.61 -3.06
CA LYS A 57 -20.65 7.30 -1.77
C LYS A 57 -21.87 8.17 -1.40
N LEU A 58 -22.49 8.83 -2.39
CA LEU A 58 -23.65 9.67 -2.15
C LEU A 58 -24.89 8.82 -1.81
N LYS A 59 -25.12 7.76 -2.55
CA LYS A 59 -26.23 6.83 -2.29
C LYS A 59 -26.06 6.09 -0.96
N ALA A 60 -24.83 5.65 -0.63
CA ALA A 60 -24.53 5.03 0.65
C ALA A 60 -24.80 5.98 1.83
N ARG A 61 -24.42 7.26 1.68
CA ARG A 61 -24.74 8.30 2.66
C ARG A 61 -26.25 8.52 2.80
N GLN A 62 -26.99 8.62 1.69
CA GLN A 62 -28.45 8.74 1.71
C GLN A 62 -29.10 7.52 2.36
N LEU A 63 -28.55 6.31 2.15
CA LEU A 63 -29.01 5.11 2.83
C LEU A 63 -28.81 5.23 4.35
N ALA A 64 -27.65 5.71 4.81
CA ALA A 64 -27.39 5.93 6.23
C ALA A 64 -28.40 6.93 6.83
N GLU A 65 -28.64 8.05 6.17
CA GLU A 65 -29.62 9.08 6.58
C GLU A 65 -31.05 8.49 6.68
N ARG A 66 -31.49 7.72 5.67
CA ARG A 66 -32.81 7.03 5.69
C ARG A 66 -32.93 6.04 6.84
N CYS A 67 -31.84 5.40 7.20
CA CYS A 67 -31.77 4.49 8.33
C CYS A 67 -31.53 5.19 9.68
N SER A 68 -31.53 6.52 9.73
CA SER A 68 -31.22 7.31 10.93
C SER A 68 -29.85 6.93 11.54
N VAL A 69 -28.86 6.67 10.70
CA VAL A 69 -27.48 6.44 11.08
C VAL A 69 -26.73 7.78 10.98
N PRO A 70 -25.97 8.17 11.99
CA PRO A 70 -25.24 9.43 11.96
C PRO A 70 -24.26 9.51 10.80
N VAL A 71 -24.27 10.64 10.07
CA VAL A 71 -23.33 10.97 9.01
C VAL A 71 -22.63 12.29 9.31
N SER A 72 -21.39 12.46 8.88
CA SER A 72 -20.68 13.73 9.05
C SER A 72 -21.44 14.87 8.39
N PRO A 73 -21.66 16.04 9.02
CA PRO A 73 -22.23 17.20 8.35
C PRO A 73 -21.47 17.52 7.05
N ALA A 74 -22.17 17.68 5.93
CA ALA A 74 -21.54 17.94 4.64
C ALA A 74 -22.40 18.86 3.77
N LEU A 75 -21.76 19.47 2.75
CA LEU A 75 -22.50 20.17 1.71
C LEU A 75 -23.41 19.20 0.96
N GLN A 76 -24.64 19.63 0.69
CA GLN A 76 -25.64 18.80 0.02
C GLN A 76 -25.36 18.61 -1.48
N THR A 77 -24.62 19.52 -2.09
CA THR A 77 -24.29 19.52 -3.51
C THR A 77 -22.82 19.81 -3.72
N PRO A 78 -22.20 19.22 -4.75
CA PRO A 78 -20.85 19.58 -5.14
C PRO A 78 -20.73 21.07 -5.46
N THR A 79 -19.55 21.64 -5.20
CA THR A 79 -19.26 23.05 -5.46
C THR A 79 -17.84 23.24 -5.96
N ASN A 80 -17.59 24.37 -6.62
CA ASN A 80 -16.25 24.90 -6.90
C ASN A 80 -16.03 26.27 -6.24
N SER A 81 -17.00 26.73 -5.44
CA SER A 81 -17.00 28.08 -4.85
C SER A 81 -16.35 28.08 -3.47
N VAL A 82 -15.27 28.83 -3.33
CA VAL A 82 -14.60 29.09 -2.04
C VAL A 82 -15.58 29.69 -1.01
N ASP A 83 -16.48 30.59 -1.45
CA ASP A 83 -17.44 31.26 -0.56
C ASP A 83 -18.51 30.30 -0.03
N GLN A 84 -18.94 29.33 -0.83
CA GLN A 84 -19.85 28.28 -0.33
C GLN A 84 -19.19 27.39 0.71
N VAL A 85 -17.94 26.99 0.46
CA VAL A 85 -17.18 26.19 1.42
C VAL A 85 -16.90 27.00 2.71
N ARG A 86 -16.61 28.30 2.60
CA ARG A 86 -16.43 29.18 3.77
C ARG A 86 -17.70 29.26 4.60
N LYS A 87 -18.85 29.57 3.99
CA LYS A 87 -20.15 29.62 4.68
C LYS A 87 -20.48 28.31 5.38
N PHE A 88 -20.17 27.20 4.74
CA PHE A 88 -20.32 25.88 5.35
C PHE A 88 -19.40 25.71 6.55
N ALA A 89 -18.10 26.04 6.41
CA ALA A 89 -17.13 25.97 7.51
C ALA A 89 -17.55 26.86 8.70
N ASP A 90 -18.05 28.08 8.44
CA ASP A 90 -18.54 29.00 9.47
C ASP A 90 -19.75 28.42 10.23
N SER A 91 -20.60 27.65 9.55
CA SER A 91 -21.79 27.04 10.15
C SER A 91 -21.51 25.83 11.05
N ILE A 92 -20.45 25.03 10.74
CA ILE A 92 -20.16 23.78 11.44
C ILE A 92 -18.85 23.83 12.26
N GLY A 93 -18.03 24.87 12.07
CA GLY A 93 -16.70 25.04 12.65
C GLY A 93 -15.62 24.18 11.95
N TYR A 94 -14.37 24.65 12.07
CA TYR A 94 -13.20 23.86 11.65
C TYR A 94 -12.88 22.72 12.64
N PRO A 95 -12.13 21.66 12.24
CA PRO A 95 -11.62 21.43 10.90
C PRO A 95 -12.70 20.91 9.94
N ILE A 96 -12.52 21.21 8.64
CA ILE A 96 -13.32 20.64 7.56
C ILE A 96 -12.44 19.85 6.61
N MET A 97 -13.05 18.97 5.85
CA MET A 97 -12.40 18.20 4.80
C MET A 97 -13.04 18.51 3.45
N VAL A 98 -12.24 18.81 2.44
CA VAL A 98 -12.69 18.94 1.06
C VAL A 98 -12.22 17.75 0.27
N LYS A 99 -13.07 17.23 -0.62
CA LYS A 99 -12.82 16.03 -1.43
C LYS A 99 -13.21 16.31 -2.88
N ALA A 100 -12.32 16.05 -3.82
CA ALA A 100 -12.65 16.09 -5.24
C ALA A 100 -13.78 15.09 -5.54
N VAL A 101 -14.75 15.48 -6.38
CA VAL A 101 -15.91 14.63 -6.71
C VAL A 101 -15.48 13.32 -7.36
N ASP A 102 -14.50 13.40 -8.27
CA ASP A 102 -14.00 12.25 -9.03
C ASP A 102 -12.82 11.56 -8.34
N GLY A 103 -12.46 12.01 -7.12
CA GLY A 103 -11.36 11.44 -6.35
C GLY A 103 -11.71 10.09 -5.73
N GLY A 104 -10.76 9.16 -5.78
CA GLY A 104 -10.87 7.84 -5.14
C GLY A 104 -9.54 7.44 -4.48
N GLY A 105 -9.59 6.57 -3.45
CA GLY A 105 -8.37 6.05 -2.82
C GLY A 105 -7.52 7.10 -2.08
N GLY A 106 -8.15 8.16 -1.55
CA GLY A 106 -7.44 9.25 -0.84
C GLY A 106 -7.03 10.43 -1.73
N ARG A 107 -7.27 10.37 -3.02
CA ARG A 107 -6.94 11.45 -3.98
C ARG A 107 -7.87 12.65 -3.83
N GLY A 108 -7.30 13.85 -3.94
CA GLY A 108 -8.07 15.09 -3.88
C GLY A 108 -8.71 15.36 -2.53
N ILE A 109 -8.25 14.72 -1.44
CA ILE A 109 -8.71 14.96 -0.07
C ILE A 109 -7.76 15.94 0.61
N ARG A 110 -8.33 17.02 1.19
CA ARG A 110 -7.57 18.03 1.94
C ARG A 110 -8.23 18.37 3.24
N LEU A 111 -7.46 18.29 4.32
CA LEU A 111 -7.86 18.76 5.64
C LEU A 111 -7.58 20.25 5.76
N ILE A 112 -8.60 21.02 6.13
CA ILE A 112 -8.55 22.47 6.35
C ILE A 112 -8.81 22.74 7.82
N ARG A 113 -7.77 23.15 8.56
CA ARG A 113 -7.85 23.34 10.01
C ARG A 113 -8.27 24.75 10.41
N ASN A 114 -8.11 25.74 9.52
CA ASN A 114 -8.44 27.13 9.76
C ASN A 114 -8.78 27.85 8.45
N GLU A 115 -9.27 29.08 8.56
CA GLU A 115 -9.70 29.90 7.42
C GLU A 115 -8.54 30.28 6.48
N ASP A 116 -7.33 30.48 7.01
CA ASP A 116 -6.16 30.88 6.19
C ASP A 116 -5.81 29.87 5.10
N GLN A 117 -6.05 28.59 5.38
CA GLN A 117 -5.78 27.48 4.45
C GLN A 117 -6.91 27.25 3.44
N LEU A 118 -8.10 27.85 3.67
CA LEU A 118 -9.32 27.47 2.97
C LEU A 118 -9.23 27.76 1.46
N ALA A 119 -8.90 29.01 1.09
CA ALA A 119 -8.93 29.42 -0.32
C ALA A 119 -7.95 28.63 -1.19
N SER A 120 -6.71 28.43 -0.71
CA SER A 120 -5.69 27.66 -1.43
C SER A 120 -6.05 26.19 -1.56
N SER A 121 -6.56 25.57 -0.48
CA SER A 121 -6.94 24.17 -0.46
C SER A 121 -8.16 23.87 -1.36
N VAL A 122 -9.15 24.73 -1.35
CA VAL A 122 -10.33 24.61 -2.23
C VAL A 122 -9.92 24.74 -3.69
N LYS A 123 -9.08 25.74 -4.04
CA LYS A 123 -8.61 25.94 -5.41
C LYS A 123 -7.88 24.66 -5.91
N ARG A 124 -6.95 24.15 -5.14
CA ARG A 124 -6.20 22.93 -5.49
C ARG A 124 -7.13 21.70 -5.64
N ALA A 125 -8.08 21.50 -4.71
CA ALA A 125 -9.01 20.39 -4.80
C ALA A 125 -9.92 20.45 -6.03
N VAL A 126 -10.31 21.66 -6.46
CA VAL A 126 -11.07 21.89 -7.70
C VAL A 126 -10.20 21.62 -8.94
N GLU A 127 -8.94 22.06 -8.92
CA GLU A 127 -7.99 21.85 -10.03
C GLU A 127 -7.70 20.35 -10.25
N GLU A 128 -7.56 19.58 -9.18
CA GLU A 128 -7.33 18.13 -9.20
C GLU A 128 -8.56 17.30 -9.60
N SER A 129 -9.75 17.87 -9.56
CA SER A 129 -10.99 17.18 -9.96
C SER A 129 -11.24 17.32 -11.45
N PRO A 130 -11.35 16.23 -12.24
CA PRO A 130 -11.75 16.29 -13.64
C PRO A 130 -13.05 17.03 -13.88
N SER A 131 -14.05 16.88 -13.00
CA SER A 131 -15.31 17.60 -13.04
C SER A 131 -15.22 19.05 -12.56
N LYS A 132 -14.04 19.47 -12.05
CA LYS A 132 -13.84 20.79 -11.43
C LYS A 132 -14.79 21.07 -10.27
N GLN A 133 -15.14 20.03 -9.52
CA GLN A 133 -16.07 20.11 -8.39
C GLN A 133 -15.53 19.34 -7.18
N LEU A 134 -15.90 19.79 -6.00
CA LEU A 134 -15.58 19.18 -4.72
C LEU A 134 -16.81 19.07 -3.81
N PHE A 135 -16.71 18.17 -2.83
CA PHE A 135 -17.55 18.14 -1.65
C PHE A 135 -16.77 18.70 -0.44
N ALA A 136 -17.49 19.32 0.49
CA ALA A 136 -16.94 19.68 1.79
C ALA A 136 -17.77 19.03 2.91
N GLU A 137 -17.08 18.54 3.94
CA GLU A 137 -17.68 17.90 5.10
C GLU A 137 -16.93 18.28 6.39
N LYS A 138 -17.58 18.09 7.55
CA LYS A 138 -16.91 18.16 8.85
C LYS A 138 -15.82 17.11 8.92
N ALA A 139 -14.60 17.49 9.24
CA ALA A 139 -13.51 16.55 9.38
C ALA A 139 -13.59 15.82 10.74
N ALA A 140 -13.64 14.51 10.68
CA ALA A 140 -13.57 13.63 11.84
C ALA A 140 -12.15 13.07 11.97
N VAL A 141 -11.24 13.86 12.54
CA VAL A 141 -9.79 13.56 12.57
C VAL A 141 -9.26 13.37 13.99
N ASP A 142 -9.18 14.41 14.77
CA ASP A 142 -8.52 14.39 16.07
C ASP A 142 -9.28 13.49 17.07
N GLY A 143 -8.66 12.40 17.53
CA GLY A 143 -9.24 11.41 18.42
C GLY A 143 -10.27 10.47 17.78
N PHE A 144 -10.51 10.58 16.47
CA PHE A 144 -11.38 9.63 15.76
C PHE A 144 -10.62 8.37 15.36
N ARG A 145 -11.28 7.23 15.56
CA ARG A 145 -10.81 5.90 15.19
C ARG A 145 -11.60 5.35 14.03
N HIS A 146 -10.98 4.51 13.23
CA HIS A 146 -11.63 3.84 12.13
C HIS A 146 -12.13 2.48 12.61
N VAL A 147 -13.44 2.31 12.72
CA VAL A 147 -14.10 1.07 13.10
C VAL A 147 -14.97 0.59 11.94
N GLU A 148 -14.91 -0.68 11.63
CA GLU A 148 -15.63 -1.27 10.52
C GLU A 148 -16.35 -2.55 10.93
N VAL A 149 -17.60 -2.70 10.52
CA VAL A 149 -18.45 -3.83 10.88
C VAL A 149 -18.53 -4.81 9.72
N GLN A 150 -18.15 -6.07 9.98
CA GLN A 150 -18.29 -7.13 9.00
C GLN A 150 -19.73 -7.63 8.99
N ILE A 151 -20.43 -7.43 7.89
CA ILE A 151 -21.80 -7.88 7.66
C ILE A 151 -21.81 -9.03 6.65
N ILE A 152 -22.75 -9.95 6.86
CA ILE A 152 -23.09 -11.01 5.91
C ILE A 152 -24.61 -11.21 5.90
N GLY A 153 -25.18 -11.36 4.70
CA GLY A 153 -26.63 -11.52 4.50
C GLY A 153 -26.96 -12.56 3.44
N ASP A 154 -28.18 -13.10 3.48
CA ASP A 154 -28.68 -14.11 2.53
C ASP A 154 -29.62 -13.52 1.44
N GLY A 155 -29.81 -12.19 1.43
CA GLY A 155 -30.67 -11.51 0.45
C GLY A 155 -32.17 -11.56 0.76
N THR A 156 -32.60 -12.30 1.77
CA THR A 156 -34.00 -12.41 2.18
C THR A 156 -34.41 -11.39 3.26
N GLY A 157 -33.43 -10.57 3.70
CA GLY A 157 -33.55 -9.68 4.83
C GLY A 157 -32.91 -10.23 6.11
N ASN A 158 -32.49 -11.48 6.10
CA ASN A 158 -31.69 -12.04 7.19
C ASN A 158 -30.25 -11.57 7.03
N VAL A 159 -29.77 -10.84 8.01
CA VAL A 159 -28.38 -10.36 8.08
C VAL A 159 -27.82 -10.60 9.47
N THR A 160 -26.53 -10.89 9.53
CA THR A 160 -25.79 -11.01 10.79
C THR A 160 -24.46 -10.26 10.68
N HIS A 161 -23.83 -10.00 11.83
CA HIS A 161 -22.48 -9.44 11.89
C HIS A 161 -21.46 -10.50 12.30
N LEU A 162 -20.21 -10.28 11.95
CA LEU A 162 -19.05 -11.04 12.40
C LEU A 162 -18.15 -10.17 13.29
N TRP A 163 -18.76 -9.30 14.08
CA TRP A 163 -18.18 -8.23 14.89
C TRP A 163 -17.47 -7.15 14.06
N GLU A 164 -16.72 -6.33 14.76
CA GLU A 164 -16.03 -5.20 14.19
C GLU A 164 -14.52 -5.45 14.12
N ARG A 165 -13.88 -4.65 13.28
CA ARG A 165 -12.44 -4.44 13.24
C ARG A 165 -12.14 -2.98 13.54
N GLU A 166 -10.98 -2.70 14.08
CA GLU A 166 -10.44 -1.36 14.22
C GLU A 166 -9.21 -1.22 13.32
N CYS A 167 -9.24 -0.22 12.44
CA CYS A 167 -8.24 0.01 11.40
C CYS A 167 -7.67 1.44 11.47
N SER A 168 -7.48 1.96 12.68
CA SER A 168 -7.02 3.33 12.92
C SER A 168 -5.58 3.57 12.49
N ILE A 169 -4.71 2.54 12.55
CA ILE A 169 -3.31 2.68 12.20
C ILE A 169 -3.15 2.59 10.68
N GLN A 170 -3.10 3.75 10.06
CA GLN A 170 -3.05 3.92 8.62
C GLN A 170 -2.12 5.05 8.23
N ARG A 171 -1.62 5.01 7.01
CA ARG A 171 -0.84 6.08 6.41
C ARG A 171 -1.47 6.51 5.10
N ARG A 172 -1.73 7.82 4.95
CA ARG A 172 -2.43 8.35 3.76
C ARG A 172 -3.68 7.54 3.42
N TYR A 173 -4.48 7.23 4.46
CA TYR A 173 -5.70 6.42 4.37
C TYR A 173 -5.50 4.95 3.95
N GLN A 174 -4.26 4.44 3.95
CA GLN A 174 -3.97 3.03 3.74
C GLN A 174 -3.72 2.33 5.07
N LYS A 175 -4.46 1.25 5.33
CA LYS A 175 -4.38 0.45 6.56
C LYS A 175 -3.02 -0.25 6.65
N VAL A 176 -2.38 -0.17 7.81
CA VAL A 176 -1.05 -0.77 8.10
C VAL A 176 -1.17 -1.85 9.15
N VAL A 177 -1.95 -1.59 10.20
CA VAL A 177 -2.25 -2.55 11.27
C VAL A 177 -3.76 -2.54 11.53
N GLU A 178 -4.35 -3.72 11.58
CA GLU A 178 -5.77 -3.92 11.86
C GLU A 178 -5.96 -4.81 13.08
N LEU A 179 -7.00 -4.52 13.86
CA LEU A 179 -7.33 -5.17 15.12
C LEU A 179 -8.75 -5.75 15.09
N ALA A 180 -8.98 -6.86 15.75
CA ALA A 180 -10.31 -7.42 15.97
C ALA A 180 -10.37 -8.18 17.32
N PRO A 181 -11.44 -7.96 18.13
CA PRO A 181 -12.37 -6.83 18.06
C PRO A 181 -11.67 -5.50 18.39
N SER A 182 -12.38 -4.37 18.23
CA SER A 182 -11.87 -3.05 18.60
C SER A 182 -11.44 -2.99 20.06
N VAL A 183 -10.31 -2.30 20.33
CA VAL A 183 -9.83 -2.07 21.70
C VAL A 183 -10.54 -0.92 22.41
N ILE A 184 -11.56 -0.30 21.80
CA ILE A 184 -12.42 0.71 22.43
C ILE A 184 -13.13 0.07 23.63
N LYS A 185 -12.97 0.69 24.81
CA LYS A 185 -13.48 0.16 26.08
C LYS A 185 -15.01 0.23 26.20
N ASP A 186 -15.65 1.25 25.60
CA ASP A 186 -17.10 1.42 25.61
C ASP A 186 -17.77 0.45 24.63
N LYS A 187 -18.13 -0.74 25.12
CA LYS A 187 -18.76 -1.78 24.30
C LYS A 187 -20.21 -1.45 23.93
N THR A 188 -20.88 -0.56 24.67
CA THR A 188 -22.21 -0.10 24.31
C THR A 188 -22.18 0.82 23.08
N LEU A 189 -21.14 1.66 22.95
CA LEU A 189 -20.91 2.45 21.75
C LEU A 189 -20.65 1.56 20.53
N ILE A 190 -19.81 0.55 20.67
CA ILE A 190 -19.53 -0.42 19.60
C ILE A 190 -20.80 -1.20 19.21
N ALA A 191 -21.57 -1.67 20.18
CA ALA A 191 -22.81 -2.38 19.91
C ALA A 191 -23.81 -1.53 19.11
N LYS A 192 -23.93 -0.25 19.45
CA LYS A 192 -24.77 0.69 18.70
C LYS A 192 -24.33 0.85 17.24
N ILE A 193 -23.03 0.91 16.99
CA ILE A 193 -22.45 0.98 15.64
C ILE A 193 -22.76 -0.30 14.85
N ILE A 194 -22.62 -1.47 15.49
CA ILE A 194 -22.96 -2.76 14.87
C ILE A 194 -24.46 -2.82 14.53
N GLU A 195 -25.34 -2.37 15.43
CA GLU A 195 -26.79 -2.34 15.19
C GLU A 195 -27.16 -1.39 14.05
N ASP A 196 -26.49 -0.25 13.93
CA ASP A 196 -26.66 0.68 12.82
C ASP A 196 -26.26 0.06 11.49
N ALA A 197 -25.13 -0.63 11.43
CA ALA A 197 -24.70 -1.38 10.25
C ALA A 197 -25.71 -2.48 9.87
N LEU A 198 -26.22 -3.24 10.86
CA LEU A 198 -27.26 -4.25 10.65
C LEU A 198 -28.55 -3.64 10.13
N ARG A 199 -28.97 -2.47 10.65
CA ARG A 199 -30.17 -1.76 10.22
C ARG A 199 -30.06 -1.31 8.77
N MET A 200 -28.92 -0.75 8.36
CA MET A 200 -28.64 -0.39 6.96
C MET A 200 -28.68 -1.62 6.06
N ALA A 201 -28.00 -2.70 6.45
CA ALA A 201 -27.93 -3.93 5.66
C ALA A 201 -29.32 -4.60 5.49
N ARG A 202 -30.16 -4.62 6.54
CA ARG A 202 -31.55 -5.11 6.45
C ARG A 202 -32.38 -4.27 5.50
N HIS A 203 -32.21 -2.96 5.53
CA HIS A 203 -32.98 -2.04 4.68
C HIS A 203 -32.80 -2.30 3.18
N VAL A 204 -31.59 -2.74 2.77
CA VAL A 204 -31.29 -3.06 1.37
C VAL A 204 -31.34 -4.57 1.06
N HIS A 205 -31.83 -5.39 1.96
CA HIS A 205 -31.83 -6.87 1.83
C HIS A 205 -30.45 -7.39 1.41
N TYR A 206 -29.42 -6.98 2.17
CA TYR A 206 -28.03 -7.23 1.80
C TYR A 206 -27.78 -8.72 1.53
N PHE A 207 -27.12 -9.00 0.42
CA PHE A 207 -26.72 -10.35 0.03
C PHE A 207 -25.19 -10.49 0.06
N SER A 208 -24.70 -11.67 0.48
CA SER A 208 -23.27 -11.99 0.58
C SER A 208 -22.55 -11.10 1.61
N LEU A 209 -21.28 -10.81 1.39
CA LEU A 209 -20.39 -10.15 2.33
C LEU A 209 -20.28 -8.65 2.05
N GLY A 210 -20.22 -7.83 3.10
CA GLY A 210 -19.92 -6.41 3.03
C GLY A 210 -19.36 -5.87 4.33
N THR A 211 -18.70 -4.75 4.25
CA THR A 211 -18.12 -4.05 5.39
C THR A 211 -18.65 -2.63 5.45
N PHE A 212 -19.16 -2.25 6.62
CA PHE A 212 -19.71 -0.92 6.88
C PHE A 212 -18.72 -0.17 7.77
N GLU A 213 -18.17 0.92 7.27
CA GLU A 213 -17.09 1.68 7.92
C GLU A 213 -17.60 2.91 8.64
N PHE A 214 -17.02 3.20 9.79
CA PHE A 214 -17.39 4.31 10.67
C PHE A 214 -16.16 5.00 11.24
N LEU A 215 -16.25 6.31 11.42
CA LEU A 215 -15.32 7.09 12.24
C LEU A 215 -15.93 7.29 13.61
N VAL A 216 -15.18 6.94 14.66
CA VAL A 216 -15.68 6.87 16.04
C VAL A 216 -14.75 7.62 16.96
N ASN A 217 -15.27 8.57 17.73
CA ASN A 217 -14.54 9.23 18.81
C ASN A 217 -14.96 8.64 20.16
N PRO A 218 -14.13 7.81 20.82
CA PRO A 218 -14.49 7.19 22.08
C PRO A 218 -14.68 8.17 23.24
N SER A 219 -14.02 9.33 23.19
CA SER A 219 -14.06 10.33 24.27
C SER A 219 -15.35 11.14 24.24
N THR A 220 -15.81 11.56 23.06
CA THR A 220 -17.07 12.31 22.88
C THR A 220 -18.27 11.39 22.66
N LYS A 221 -18.02 10.09 22.38
CA LYS A 221 -19.02 9.10 21.97
C LYS A 221 -19.74 9.41 20.66
N GLU A 222 -19.15 10.30 19.87
CA GLU A 222 -19.61 10.62 18.52
C GLU A 222 -19.13 9.54 17.55
N TYR A 223 -19.96 9.24 16.56
CA TYR A 223 -19.56 8.40 15.44
C TYR A 223 -20.32 8.80 14.18
N TYR A 224 -19.70 8.56 13.03
CA TYR A 224 -20.26 8.87 11.73
C TYR A 224 -20.03 7.72 10.78
N PHE A 225 -21.06 7.36 10.03
CA PHE A 225 -20.93 6.43 8.92
C PHE A 225 -20.00 7.04 7.85
N LEU A 226 -19.09 6.23 7.34
CA LEU A 226 -18.12 6.63 6.33
C LEU A 226 -18.48 6.09 4.95
N GLU A 227 -18.48 4.76 4.79
CA GLU A 227 -18.77 4.10 3.51
C GLU A 227 -19.13 2.62 3.70
N VAL A 228 -19.59 1.99 2.60
CA VAL A 228 -19.75 0.53 2.51
C VAL A 228 -18.74 0.00 1.49
N ASN A 229 -18.03 -1.04 1.87
CA ASN A 229 -17.21 -1.83 0.94
C ASN A 229 -17.95 -3.15 0.65
N PRO A 230 -18.66 -3.23 -0.51
CA PRO A 230 -19.52 -4.38 -0.83
C PRO A 230 -18.73 -5.54 -1.44
N ARG A 231 -17.68 -5.96 -0.78
CA ARG A 231 -16.74 -7.00 -1.20
C ARG A 231 -15.97 -7.60 -0.03
N LEU A 232 -15.23 -8.67 -0.30
CA LEU A 232 -14.21 -9.16 0.61
C LEU A 232 -13.12 -8.09 0.83
N GLN A 233 -12.59 -8.00 2.04
CA GLN A 233 -11.49 -7.10 2.36
C GLN A 233 -10.20 -7.85 2.73
N VAL A 234 -9.05 -7.17 2.61
CA VAL A 234 -7.73 -7.75 2.93
C VAL A 234 -7.68 -8.25 4.37
N GLU A 235 -8.31 -7.53 5.28
CA GLU A 235 -8.33 -7.74 6.72
C GLU A 235 -9.40 -8.73 7.22
N HIS A 236 -10.15 -9.39 6.32
CA HIS A 236 -11.16 -10.40 6.70
C HIS A 236 -10.60 -11.50 7.61
N THR A 237 -9.32 -11.78 7.51
CA THR A 237 -8.63 -12.86 8.23
C THR A 237 -8.63 -12.70 9.75
N ILE A 238 -8.60 -11.47 10.28
CA ILE A 238 -8.76 -11.24 11.73
C ILE A 238 -10.19 -11.49 12.20
N THR A 239 -11.17 -11.16 11.36
CA THR A 239 -12.56 -11.52 11.62
C THR A 239 -12.75 -13.02 11.65
N GLU A 240 -12.17 -13.76 10.69
CA GLU A 240 -12.19 -15.23 10.70
C GLU A 240 -11.60 -15.79 11.99
N SER A 241 -10.47 -15.20 12.44
CA SER A 241 -9.76 -15.65 13.64
C SER A 241 -10.56 -15.48 14.91
N ILE A 242 -11.31 -14.37 15.09
CA ILE A 242 -12.10 -14.14 16.30
C ILE A 242 -13.48 -14.79 16.25
N SER A 243 -14.08 -14.90 15.05
CA SER A 243 -15.43 -15.45 14.86
C SER A 243 -15.44 -16.96 14.59
N THR A 244 -14.29 -17.58 14.35
CA THR A 244 -14.16 -18.98 13.92
C THR A 244 -14.97 -19.31 12.67
N THR A 245 -15.07 -18.34 11.76
CA THR A 245 -15.88 -18.43 10.53
C THR A 245 -14.97 -18.39 9.31
N ASP A 246 -15.14 -19.33 8.39
CA ASP A 246 -14.56 -19.25 7.04
C ASP A 246 -15.46 -18.38 6.16
N ILE A 247 -15.06 -17.12 6.00
CA ILE A 247 -15.84 -16.08 5.31
C ILE A 247 -15.97 -16.39 3.82
N VAL A 248 -14.90 -16.84 3.17
CA VAL A 248 -14.91 -17.14 1.74
C VAL A 248 -15.80 -18.36 1.47
N ARG A 249 -15.72 -19.38 2.30
CA ARG A 249 -16.62 -20.53 2.22
C ARG A 249 -18.07 -20.11 2.37
N ALA A 250 -18.39 -19.21 3.32
CA ALA A 250 -19.73 -18.69 3.49
C ALA A 250 -20.22 -17.95 2.24
N GLN A 251 -19.39 -17.12 1.60
CA GLN A 251 -19.72 -16.45 0.33
C GLN A 251 -20.07 -17.48 -0.77
N LEU A 252 -19.29 -18.55 -0.90
CA LEU A 252 -19.52 -19.59 -1.92
C LEU A 252 -20.80 -20.38 -1.64
N LEU A 253 -21.10 -20.68 -0.40
CA LEU A 253 -22.34 -21.35 -0.01
C LEU A 253 -23.57 -20.47 -0.27
N LEU A 254 -23.52 -19.18 0.08
CA LEU A 254 -24.58 -18.23 -0.21
C LEU A 254 -24.81 -18.09 -1.73
N ALA A 255 -23.75 -18.05 -2.53
CA ALA A 255 -23.84 -18.03 -3.98
C ALA A 255 -24.51 -19.28 -4.55
N GLN A 256 -24.45 -20.41 -3.85
CA GLN A 256 -25.17 -21.66 -4.17
C GLN A 256 -26.60 -21.69 -3.65
N GLY A 257 -27.10 -20.60 -3.03
CA GLY A 257 -28.45 -20.51 -2.50
C GLY A 257 -28.61 -21.01 -1.07
N ALA A 258 -27.53 -21.18 -0.31
CA ALA A 258 -27.59 -21.51 1.11
C ALA A 258 -28.15 -20.34 1.92
N THR A 259 -28.76 -20.62 3.05
CA THR A 259 -29.16 -19.62 4.03
C THR A 259 -28.03 -19.35 5.03
N LEU A 260 -28.12 -18.25 5.79
CA LEU A 260 -27.17 -17.98 6.88
C LEU A 260 -27.10 -19.14 7.88
N GLU A 261 -28.22 -19.74 8.21
CA GLU A 261 -28.28 -20.89 9.12
C GLU A 261 -27.51 -22.09 8.59
N THR A 262 -27.68 -22.41 7.31
CA THR A 262 -26.94 -23.50 6.64
C THR A 262 -25.42 -23.20 6.57
N CYS A 263 -25.05 -21.93 6.52
CA CYS A 263 -23.65 -21.50 6.61
C CYS A 263 -23.07 -21.56 8.05
N GLY A 264 -23.90 -21.94 9.05
CA GLY A 264 -23.49 -21.92 10.46
C GLY A 264 -23.43 -20.51 11.07
N LEU A 265 -24.19 -19.58 10.50
CA LEU A 265 -24.21 -18.16 10.85
C LEU A 265 -25.62 -17.68 11.26
N PRO A 266 -26.29 -18.32 12.21
CA PRO A 266 -27.63 -17.90 12.60
C PRO A 266 -27.60 -16.48 13.19
N SER A 267 -28.53 -15.64 12.76
CA SER A 267 -28.63 -14.24 13.15
C SER A 267 -28.92 -14.02 14.65
N THR A 268 -29.40 -15.04 15.32
CA THR A 268 -29.85 -14.95 16.73
C THR A 268 -28.77 -15.22 17.77
N LEU A 269 -27.57 -15.68 17.37
CA LEU A 269 -26.54 -16.15 18.31
C LEU A 269 -25.46 -15.09 18.65
N ARG A 270 -25.50 -13.91 18.02
CA ARG A 270 -24.46 -12.91 18.22
C ARG A 270 -25.05 -11.62 18.75
N HIS A 271 -24.76 -11.35 20.02
CA HIS A 271 -25.12 -10.09 20.64
C HIS A 271 -23.97 -9.08 20.45
N PRO A 272 -24.25 -7.90 19.89
CA PRO A 272 -23.20 -6.88 19.65
C PRO A 272 -22.42 -6.47 20.90
N GLU A 273 -23.06 -6.52 22.08
CA GLU A 273 -22.42 -6.16 23.36
C GLU A 273 -21.44 -7.22 23.90
N HIS A 274 -21.47 -8.42 23.34
CA HIS A 274 -20.65 -9.54 23.82
C HIS A 274 -19.64 -9.97 22.74
N PRO A 275 -18.52 -9.24 22.59
CA PRO A 275 -17.49 -9.61 21.62
C PRO A 275 -16.89 -10.98 21.96
N PRO A 276 -16.28 -11.67 20.96
CA PRO A 276 -15.54 -12.90 21.20
C PRO A 276 -14.42 -12.69 22.23
N PRO A 277 -14.06 -13.72 23.00
CA PRO A 277 -13.00 -13.61 23.99
C PRO A 277 -11.60 -13.51 23.36
N ALA A 278 -11.44 -13.85 22.08
CA ALA A 278 -10.18 -13.78 21.38
C ALA A 278 -9.91 -12.38 20.81
N HIS A 279 -8.63 -12.01 20.77
CA HIS A 279 -8.13 -10.83 20.08
C HIS A 279 -7.26 -11.26 18.91
N SER A 280 -7.34 -10.53 17.81
CA SER A 280 -6.49 -10.76 16.64
C SER A 280 -5.92 -9.45 16.11
N ILE A 281 -4.64 -9.48 15.71
CA ILE A 281 -3.90 -8.38 15.10
C ILE A 281 -3.47 -8.85 13.72
N GLN A 282 -3.73 -8.06 12.67
CA GLN A 282 -3.13 -8.24 11.37
C GLN A 282 -2.08 -7.16 11.13
N LEU A 283 -0.92 -7.58 10.67
CA LEU A 283 0.19 -6.73 10.28
C LEU A 283 0.42 -6.90 8.78
N ARG A 284 0.31 -5.83 8.02
CA ARG A 284 0.60 -5.84 6.58
C ARG A 284 2.09 -5.68 6.35
N ILE A 285 2.74 -6.71 5.86
CA ILE A 285 4.13 -6.64 5.42
C ILE A 285 4.16 -6.17 3.98
N THR A 286 4.74 -5.00 3.76
CA THR A 286 4.78 -4.35 2.44
C THR A 286 6.21 -4.14 1.96
N ALA A 287 6.39 -4.15 0.63
CA ALA A 287 7.66 -3.81 -0.03
C ALA A 287 7.81 -2.29 -0.14
N GLU A 288 7.98 -1.61 0.99
CA GLU A 288 8.06 -0.16 1.07
C GLU A 288 9.26 0.28 1.89
N ASN A 289 9.97 1.30 1.38
CA ASN A 289 11.07 1.92 2.10
C ASN A 289 10.55 3.05 2.99
N VAL A 290 10.40 2.77 4.26
CA VAL A 290 9.85 3.70 5.25
C VAL A 290 10.73 4.94 5.44
N GLU A 291 12.05 4.79 5.30
CA GLU A 291 13.03 5.89 5.40
C GLU A 291 12.92 6.87 4.23
N SER A 292 12.45 6.40 3.07
CA SER A 292 12.24 7.20 1.85
C SER A 292 10.74 7.46 1.64
N ASP A 293 10.05 7.95 2.68
CA ASP A 293 8.65 8.32 2.66
C ASP A 293 7.69 7.23 2.14
N TRP A 294 7.98 5.96 2.52
CA TRP A 294 7.21 4.77 2.13
C TRP A 294 7.19 4.50 0.61
N SER A 295 8.25 4.90 -0.07
CA SER A 295 8.40 4.61 -1.49
C SER A 295 8.44 3.10 -1.75
N LEU A 296 7.83 2.67 -2.86
CA LEU A 296 7.82 1.27 -3.27
C LEU A 296 9.25 0.75 -3.47
N SER A 297 9.55 -0.38 -2.86
CA SER A 297 10.82 -1.08 -3.05
C SER A 297 10.68 -2.14 -4.12
N ILE A 298 10.97 -1.76 -5.37
CA ILE A 298 10.98 -2.67 -6.52
C ILE A 298 12.21 -3.56 -6.45
N GLY A 299 12.03 -4.84 -6.72
CA GLY A 299 13.15 -5.78 -6.75
C GLY A 299 12.75 -7.23 -6.61
N LYS A 300 13.76 -8.11 -6.62
CA LYS A 300 13.59 -9.55 -6.45
C LYS A 300 13.74 -9.91 -4.97
N ILE A 301 12.75 -10.59 -4.41
CA ILE A 301 12.85 -11.20 -3.09
C ILE A 301 13.77 -12.41 -3.21
N THR A 302 14.89 -12.38 -2.50
CA THR A 302 15.94 -13.41 -2.54
C THR A 302 15.81 -14.43 -1.43
N GLY A 303 15.15 -14.08 -0.34
CA GLY A 303 14.90 -14.95 0.80
C GLY A 303 13.79 -14.42 1.68
N PHE A 304 13.11 -15.32 2.36
CA PHE A 304 12.11 -14.96 3.36
C PHE A 304 12.02 -16.02 4.44
N GLN A 305 11.66 -15.56 5.64
CA GLN A 305 11.31 -16.38 6.78
C GLN A 305 10.08 -15.77 7.44
N PHE A 306 9.10 -16.61 7.74
CA PHE A 306 7.90 -16.22 8.46
C PHE A 306 7.77 -16.94 9.80
N PRO A 307 7.12 -16.31 10.80
CA PRO A 307 6.90 -16.92 12.09
C PRO A 307 5.93 -18.09 11.99
N THR A 308 6.07 -19.03 12.92
CA THR A 308 5.18 -20.17 13.07
C THR A 308 4.79 -20.34 14.54
N GLY A 309 3.71 -21.08 14.80
CA GLY A 309 3.31 -21.42 16.15
C GLY A 309 1.81 -21.20 16.41
N ASN A 310 1.41 -21.47 17.64
CA ASN A 310 0.02 -21.36 18.05
C ASN A 310 -0.48 -19.91 18.00
N GLY A 311 -1.59 -19.70 17.26
CA GLY A 311 -2.20 -18.38 17.08
C GLY A 311 -1.46 -17.47 16.08
N ILE A 312 -0.61 -18.05 15.22
CA ILE A 312 0.04 -17.34 14.11
C ILE A 312 -0.43 -17.96 12.79
N ARG A 313 -1.00 -17.12 11.93
CA ARG A 313 -1.34 -17.43 10.53
C ARG A 313 -0.59 -16.45 9.64
N VAL A 314 -0.04 -16.95 8.55
CA VAL A 314 0.63 -16.14 7.52
C VAL A 314 -0.04 -16.36 6.19
N ASP A 315 -0.58 -15.30 5.61
CA ASP A 315 -1.12 -15.31 4.26
C ASP A 315 -0.12 -14.59 3.34
N THR A 316 0.44 -15.28 2.37
CA THR A 316 1.44 -14.75 1.44
C THR A 316 1.37 -15.45 0.08
N HIS A 317 1.80 -14.74 -0.95
CA HIS A 317 2.01 -15.31 -2.28
C HIS A 317 3.42 -15.87 -2.48
N LEU A 318 4.31 -15.69 -1.51
CA LEU A 318 5.68 -16.18 -1.60
C LEU A 318 5.73 -17.71 -1.45
N ILE A 319 6.41 -18.37 -2.37
CA ILE A 319 6.60 -19.82 -2.37
C ILE A 319 8.10 -20.10 -2.32
N SER A 320 8.54 -20.92 -1.34
CA SER A 320 9.94 -21.32 -1.23
C SER A 320 10.45 -21.96 -2.53
N GLY A 321 11.64 -21.55 -2.96
CA GLY A 321 12.26 -22.04 -4.19
C GLY A 321 11.71 -21.41 -5.49
N ARG A 322 10.74 -20.49 -5.42
CA ARG A 322 10.25 -19.74 -6.57
C ARG A 322 10.66 -18.29 -6.49
N PRO A 323 11.14 -17.67 -7.58
CA PRO A 323 11.44 -16.25 -7.59
C PRO A 323 10.14 -15.44 -7.43
N ALA A 324 10.17 -14.43 -6.58
CA ALA A 324 9.13 -13.42 -6.48
C ALA A 324 9.74 -12.06 -6.79
N ILE A 325 9.06 -11.29 -7.63
CA ILE A 325 9.50 -9.95 -8.06
C ILE A 325 8.41 -8.96 -7.67
N VAL A 326 8.79 -7.92 -6.97
CA VAL A 326 7.94 -6.77 -6.68
C VAL A 326 8.09 -5.80 -7.83
N THR A 327 6.97 -5.44 -8.47
CA THR A 327 6.90 -4.48 -9.58
C THR A 327 5.95 -3.34 -9.22
N ALA A 328 5.97 -2.27 -10.01
CA ALA A 328 5.05 -1.14 -9.82
C ALA A 328 3.61 -1.43 -10.29
N ASP A 329 3.38 -2.55 -10.99
CA ASP A 329 2.07 -2.89 -11.58
C ASP A 329 1.05 -3.39 -10.57
N PHE A 330 1.51 -3.84 -9.38
CA PHE A 330 0.68 -4.48 -8.36
C PHE A 330 0.88 -3.81 -6.99
N ASP A 331 0.07 -4.25 -6.02
CA ASP A 331 0.16 -3.80 -4.63
C ASP A 331 1.53 -4.14 -4.02
N SER A 332 2.00 -3.29 -3.09
CA SER A 332 3.22 -3.52 -2.31
C SER A 332 3.11 -4.66 -1.29
N LEU A 333 1.92 -5.20 -1.06
CA LEU A 333 1.65 -6.22 -0.06
C LEU A 333 2.36 -7.54 -0.36
N ILE A 334 3.29 -7.95 0.51
CA ILE A 334 4.04 -9.21 0.42
C ILE A 334 3.36 -10.31 1.23
N ALA A 335 2.97 -9.98 2.45
CA ALA A 335 2.37 -10.94 3.38
C ALA A 335 1.48 -10.23 4.41
N LYS A 336 0.55 -11.00 4.98
CA LYS A 336 -0.20 -10.63 6.18
C LYS A 336 0.22 -11.56 7.30
N LEU A 337 0.62 -10.99 8.43
CA LEU A 337 0.80 -11.75 9.67
C LEU A 337 -0.45 -11.57 10.51
N ILE A 338 -1.14 -12.65 10.79
CA ILE A 338 -2.37 -12.65 11.59
C ILE A 338 -2.05 -13.37 12.90
N ILE A 339 -2.12 -12.61 13.99
CA ILE A 339 -1.78 -13.07 15.34
C ILE A 339 -3.04 -13.12 16.17
N THR A 340 -3.30 -14.24 16.83
CA THR A 340 -4.51 -14.45 17.65
C THR A 340 -4.13 -14.95 19.04
N ALA A 341 -4.77 -14.37 20.06
CA ALA A 341 -4.59 -14.76 21.44
C ALA A 341 -5.88 -14.54 22.27
N SER A 342 -5.91 -15.05 23.50
CA SER A 342 -7.04 -14.97 24.42
C SER A 342 -7.18 -13.61 25.14
N SER A 343 -6.16 -12.73 25.04
CA SER A 343 -6.24 -11.36 25.57
C SER A 343 -5.43 -10.42 24.70
N TRP A 344 -5.71 -9.12 24.81
CA TRP A 344 -5.00 -8.06 24.10
C TRP A 344 -3.49 -8.11 24.35
N ASP A 345 -3.08 -8.13 25.62
CA ASP A 345 -1.64 -8.13 25.98
C ASP A 345 -0.91 -9.33 25.39
N GLN A 346 -1.49 -10.53 25.47
CA GLN A 346 -0.92 -11.73 24.87
C GLN A 346 -0.83 -11.63 23.35
N CYS A 347 -1.83 -11.01 22.72
CA CYS A 347 -1.84 -10.80 21.27
C CYS A 347 -0.68 -9.87 20.86
N VAL A 348 -0.48 -8.77 21.60
CA VAL A 348 0.62 -7.84 21.35
C VAL A 348 1.99 -8.48 21.56
N TRP A 349 2.21 -9.21 22.65
CA TRP A 349 3.47 -9.92 22.88
C TRP A 349 3.80 -10.95 21.81
N LYS A 350 2.77 -11.67 21.34
CA LYS A 350 2.94 -12.59 20.22
C LYS A 350 3.25 -11.84 18.90
N ALA A 351 2.65 -10.67 18.68
CA ALA A 351 2.91 -9.85 17.50
C ALA A 351 4.37 -9.34 17.49
N GLN A 352 4.87 -8.88 18.63
CA GLN A 352 6.28 -8.48 18.79
C GLN A 352 7.21 -9.63 18.41
N ARG A 353 7.02 -10.81 19.01
CA ARG A 353 7.81 -11.99 18.68
C ARG A 353 7.68 -12.43 17.24
N ALA A 354 6.47 -12.43 16.68
CA ALA A 354 6.24 -12.81 15.29
C ALA A 354 7.00 -11.89 14.32
N LEU A 355 7.09 -10.59 14.62
CA LEU A 355 7.89 -9.66 13.84
C LEU A 355 9.39 -9.87 13.99
N GLU A 356 9.88 -10.31 15.18
CA GLU A 356 11.28 -10.69 15.37
C GLU A 356 11.66 -11.89 14.51
N ASP A 357 10.76 -12.88 14.42
CA ASP A 357 10.96 -14.09 13.62
C ASP A 357 10.74 -13.87 12.11
N THR A 358 10.29 -12.68 11.71
CA THR A 358 10.03 -12.33 10.29
C THR A 358 11.26 -11.70 9.65
N ALA A 359 11.71 -12.27 8.53
CA ALA A 359 12.78 -11.72 7.72
C ALA A 359 12.45 -11.81 6.24
N ILE A 360 12.75 -10.75 5.47
CA ILE A 360 12.62 -10.70 4.01
C ILE A 360 13.86 -10.02 3.47
N SER A 361 14.48 -10.62 2.45
CA SER A 361 15.71 -10.15 1.82
C SER A 361 15.49 -9.84 0.34
N GLY A 362 16.24 -8.86 -0.18
CA GLY A 362 16.22 -8.46 -1.60
C GLY A 362 15.40 -7.22 -1.88
N VAL A 363 14.45 -6.86 -1.00
CA VAL A 363 13.66 -5.63 -1.05
C VAL A 363 13.62 -4.96 0.33
N LYS A 364 13.43 -3.65 0.38
CA LYS A 364 13.11 -2.95 1.62
C LYS A 364 11.67 -3.23 2.01
N THR A 365 11.42 -3.34 3.31
CA THR A 365 10.08 -3.62 3.86
C THR A 365 9.76 -2.70 5.04
N ASN A 366 8.49 -2.64 5.39
CA ASN A 366 8.01 -1.88 6.54
C ASN A 366 8.15 -2.62 7.90
N ILE A 367 8.81 -3.77 7.96
CA ILE A 367 8.92 -4.59 9.19
C ILE A 367 9.51 -3.80 10.35
N SER A 368 10.52 -2.96 10.11
CA SER A 368 11.17 -2.17 11.15
C SER A 368 10.20 -1.21 11.86
N ILE A 369 9.35 -0.51 11.10
CA ILE A 369 8.36 0.39 11.71
C ILE A 369 7.20 -0.39 12.35
N LEU A 370 6.80 -1.54 11.83
CA LEU A 370 5.82 -2.40 12.48
C LEU A 370 6.30 -2.86 13.87
N ARG A 371 7.57 -3.18 14.03
CA ARG A 371 8.19 -3.48 15.34
C ARG A 371 8.08 -2.29 16.28
N ALA A 372 8.37 -1.09 15.80
CA ALA A 372 8.25 0.13 16.61
C ALA A 372 6.79 0.41 17.01
N ILE A 373 5.83 0.21 16.08
CA ILE A 373 4.39 0.38 16.34
C ILE A 373 3.93 -0.56 17.47
N VAL A 374 4.19 -1.86 17.36
CA VAL A 374 3.67 -2.84 18.36
C VAL A 374 4.38 -2.75 19.72
N ALA A 375 5.52 -2.05 19.80
CA ALA A 375 6.22 -1.77 21.03
C ALA A 375 5.84 -0.42 21.66
N HIS A 376 5.11 0.44 20.94
CA HIS A 376 4.80 1.79 21.40
C HIS A 376 3.75 1.77 22.52
N PRO A 377 3.90 2.59 23.60
CA PRO A 377 2.95 2.64 24.70
C PRO A 377 1.50 2.91 24.27
N ASP A 378 1.28 3.84 23.35
CA ASP A 378 -0.07 4.17 22.85
C ASP A 378 -0.75 2.95 22.19
N PHE A 379 0.05 2.13 21.45
CA PHE A 379 -0.47 0.89 20.86
C PHE A 379 -0.83 -0.13 21.95
N LEU A 380 0.03 -0.30 22.95
CA LEU A 380 -0.22 -1.19 24.09
C LEU A 380 -1.50 -0.80 24.84
N ASN A 381 -1.70 0.51 25.06
CA ASN A 381 -2.87 1.06 25.74
C ASN A 381 -4.13 1.10 24.84
N GLY A 382 -3.99 0.85 23.54
CA GLY A 382 -5.08 0.97 22.57
C GLY A 382 -5.54 2.41 22.38
N GLU A 383 -4.62 3.37 22.29
CA GLU A 383 -4.89 4.82 22.21
C GLU A 383 -4.62 5.42 20.82
N CYS A 384 -4.32 4.59 19.81
CA CYS A 384 -4.05 5.05 18.45
C CYS A 384 -5.33 5.52 17.74
N ASP A 385 -5.32 6.75 17.22
CA ASP A 385 -6.35 7.30 16.35
C ASP A 385 -5.91 7.29 14.86
N THR A 386 -6.73 7.83 13.96
CA THR A 386 -6.46 7.82 12.52
C THR A 386 -5.27 8.72 12.11
N GLN A 387 -4.84 9.64 12.96
CA GLN A 387 -3.72 10.55 12.71
C GLN A 387 -2.43 10.10 13.43
N TRP A 388 -2.56 9.11 14.31
CA TRP A 388 -1.48 8.69 15.20
C TRP A 388 -0.19 8.29 14.46
N LEU A 389 -0.29 7.47 13.42
CA LEU A 389 0.89 7.00 12.69
C LEU A 389 1.64 8.14 12.00
N GLU A 390 0.92 9.08 11.39
CA GLU A 390 1.52 10.25 10.74
C GLU A 390 2.17 11.19 11.77
N THR A 391 1.51 11.39 12.90
CA THR A 391 2.03 12.25 13.99
C THR A 391 3.27 11.64 14.65
N GLN A 392 3.29 10.32 14.86
CA GLN A 392 4.37 9.61 15.54
C GLN A 392 5.47 9.10 14.58
N GLN A 393 5.36 9.33 13.27
CA GLN A 393 6.25 8.74 12.28
C GLN A 393 7.74 8.98 12.58
N ALA A 394 8.12 10.21 12.94
CA ALA A 394 9.51 10.55 13.23
C ALA A 394 10.05 9.79 14.48
N SER A 395 9.24 9.69 15.54
CA SER A 395 9.57 8.94 16.76
C SER A 395 9.67 7.44 16.48
N LEU A 396 8.73 6.90 15.72
CA LEU A 396 8.70 5.48 15.34
C LEU A 396 9.91 5.12 14.47
N LEU A 397 10.32 5.98 13.55
CA LEU A 397 11.52 5.79 12.73
C LEU A 397 12.79 5.78 13.60
N ALA A 398 12.92 6.72 14.54
CA ALA A 398 14.05 6.76 15.48
C ALA A 398 14.11 5.49 16.34
N THR A 399 12.96 5.02 16.84
CA THR A 399 12.86 3.78 17.61
C THR A 399 13.18 2.56 16.76
N SER A 400 12.73 2.50 15.51
CA SER A 400 12.98 1.38 14.60
C SER A 400 14.45 1.18 14.29
N GLN A 401 15.23 2.26 14.25
CA GLN A 401 16.69 2.21 14.07
C GLN A 401 17.42 1.69 15.32
N GLN A 402 16.85 1.87 16.52
CA GLN A 402 17.40 1.37 17.78
C GLN A 402 17.06 -0.10 18.04
N ILE A 403 15.94 -0.58 17.50
CA ILE A 403 15.57 -2.00 17.55
C ILE A 403 16.47 -2.75 16.57
N THR A 404 17.74 -2.91 16.96
CA THR A 404 18.68 -3.78 16.24
C THR A 404 18.12 -5.18 16.23
N THR A 405 17.91 -5.70 15.05
CA THR A 405 17.50 -7.09 14.83
C THR A 405 18.53 -8.01 15.49
N PRO A 406 18.15 -8.94 16.36
CA PRO A 406 19.02 -10.05 16.71
C PRO A 406 19.05 -10.99 15.51
N LEU A 407 19.73 -10.64 14.45
CA LEU A 407 19.90 -11.50 13.29
C LEU A 407 21.34 -11.85 13.10
N ASP A 408 21.52 -13.13 13.27
CA ASP A 408 22.67 -13.96 12.98
C ASP A 408 23.71 -14.13 14.09
N PRO A 409 23.52 -15.17 14.94
CA PRO A 409 24.60 -15.64 15.81
C PRO A 409 25.86 -16.07 15.03
N LEU A 410 25.71 -16.37 13.73
CA LEU A 410 26.82 -16.78 12.86
C LEU A 410 27.64 -15.61 12.30
N LEU A 411 27.20 -14.36 12.46
CA LEU A 411 27.94 -13.17 12.04
C LEU A 411 28.66 -12.46 13.19
N ARG A 412 28.50 -12.90 14.45
CA ARG A 412 29.16 -12.28 15.61
C ARG A 412 30.64 -12.62 15.79
N ASP A 413 31.16 -13.61 15.09
CA ASP A 413 32.56 -14.05 15.27
C ASP A 413 33.58 -13.34 14.35
N THR A 414 33.20 -12.25 13.67
CA THR A 414 34.13 -11.49 12.82
C THR A 414 34.29 -10.02 13.19
N GLU A 415 33.82 -9.58 14.37
CA GLU A 415 34.09 -8.24 14.86
C GLU A 415 35.33 -8.21 15.82
N SER A 416 36.49 -8.32 15.24
CA SER A 416 37.67 -7.66 15.80
C SER A 416 38.44 -6.99 14.66
N THR A 417 38.50 -5.68 14.76
CA THR A 417 39.29 -4.67 14.02
C THR A 417 38.63 -3.96 12.86
N THR A 418 38.20 -2.72 13.18
CA THR A 418 38.23 -1.47 12.39
C THR A 418 37.51 -1.38 11.05
N SER A 419 36.57 -0.44 11.06
CA SER A 419 36.00 0.37 9.99
C SER A 419 34.63 -0.01 9.41
N THR A 420 33.68 0.84 9.76
CA THR A 420 32.44 1.24 9.06
C THR A 420 32.31 0.75 7.61
N ALA A 421 31.57 -0.34 7.43
CA ALA A 421 30.81 -0.61 6.20
C ALA A 421 29.71 -1.62 6.57
N ALA A 422 28.46 -1.23 6.41
CA ALA A 422 27.31 -2.12 6.54
C ALA A 422 27.44 -3.27 5.53
N VAL A 423 27.74 -4.46 6.02
CA VAL A 423 27.80 -5.68 5.19
C VAL A 423 26.38 -6.20 5.04
N SER A 424 25.79 -6.01 3.88
CA SER A 424 24.53 -6.65 3.49
C SER A 424 24.79 -8.15 3.29
N THR A 425 24.11 -9.00 4.05
CA THR A 425 24.27 -10.46 4.13
C THR A 425 23.84 -11.24 2.87
N ALA A 426 23.54 -10.59 1.77
CA ALA A 426 23.13 -11.25 0.52
C ALA A 426 24.30 -11.61 -0.41
N ASN A 427 25.58 -11.38 -0.04
CA ASN A 427 26.64 -11.27 -1.04
C ASN A 427 27.85 -12.16 -0.81
N THR A 428 27.60 -13.44 -0.68
CA THR A 428 28.67 -14.45 -0.80
C THR A 428 28.91 -14.90 -2.24
N LEU A 429 28.71 -14.04 -3.21
CA LEU A 429 28.72 -14.51 -4.60
C LEU A 429 30.09 -14.55 -5.25
N PHE A 430 31.06 -13.76 -4.78
CA PHE A 430 32.39 -13.73 -5.39
C PHE A 430 33.48 -13.73 -4.33
N ARG A 431 34.41 -14.69 -4.41
CA ARG A 431 35.55 -14.84 -3.53
C ARG A 431 36.85 -14.86 -4.32
N LYS A 432 37.94 -14.48 -3.67
CA LYS A 432 39.27 -14.71 -4.25
C LYS A 432 39.47 -16.19 -4.54
N GLY A 433 39.84 -16.52 -5.77
CA GLY A 433 40.01 -17.89 -6.26
C GLY A 433 38.80 -18.46 -7.00
N ASP A 434 37.65 -17.77 -6.99
CA ASP A 434 36.53 -18.15 -7.84
C ASP A 434 36.94 -17.99 -9.32
N ALA A 435 36.60 -18.99 -10.13
CA ALA A 435 36.97 -19.02 -11.54
C ALA A 435 35.81 -19.50 -12.42
N TRP A 436 35.71 -18.93 -13.59
CA TRP A 436 34.68 -19.25 -14.57
C TRP A 436 35.28 -19.51 -15.96
N SER A 437 34.62 -20.42 -16.69
CA SER A 437 34.84 -20.60 -18.11
C SER A 437 33.80 -19.79 -18.88
N LEU A 438 34.24 -18.79 -19.62
CA LEU A 438 33.39 -17.92 -20.42
C LEU A 438 33.44 -18.33 -21.88
N THR A 439 32.31 -18.72 -22.47
CA THR A 439 32.19 -19.02 -23.88
C THR A 439 31.34 -17.95 -24.56
N LEU A 440 31.93 -17.18 -25.45
CA LEU A 440 31.23 -16.20 -26.26
C LEU A 440 30.80 -16.85 -27.59
N SER A 441 29.49 -16.88 -27.85
CA SER A 441 28.92 -17.46 -29.07
C SER A 441 28.10 -16.39 -29.79
N PRO A 442 28.53 -15.90 -30.97
CA PRO A 442 27.69 -15.02 -31.77
C PRO A 442 26.44 -15.74 -32.23
N GLN A 443 25.29 -15.07 -32.14
CA GLN A 443 24.04 -15.64 -32.66
C GLN A 443 24.15 -15.78 -34.20
N GLY A 444 23.98 -16.99 -34.72
CA GLY A 444 23.86 -17.25 -36.15
C GLY A 444 25.10 -17.82 -36.88
N LYS A 445 26.23 -18.03 -36.22
CA LYS A 445 27.41 -18.70 -36.85
C LYS A 445 27.83 -19.96 -36.09
N LYS A 446 27.99 -21.08 -36.84
CA LYS A 446 28.58 -22.33 -36.36
C LYS A 446 30.11 -22.29 -36.59
N GLU A 447 30.85 -21.55 -35.78
CA GLU A 447 32.31 -21.61 -35.78
C GLU A 447 32.84 -22.01 -34.39
N SER A 448 34.10 -22.49 -34.36
CA SER A 448 34.75 -22.94 -33.13
C SER A 448 34.71 -21.86 -32.05
N LYS A 449 34.15 -22.21 -30.91
CA LYS A 449 33.90 -21.28 -29.81
C LYS A 449 35.19 -21.09 -28.99
N PRO A 450 35.80 -19.91 -28.95
CA PRO A 450 36.92 -19.65 -28.04
C PRO A 450 36.42 -19.75 -26.61
N THR A 451 37.07 -20.56 -25.80
CA THR A 451 36.83 -20.65 -24.38
C THR A 451 37.85 -19.84 -23.64
N HIS A 452 37.38 -18.91 -22.82
CA HIS A 452 38.21 -18.06 -21.99
C HIS A 452 38.09 -18.51 -20.52
N HIS A 453 39.16 -18.43 -19.77
CA HIS A 453 39.18 -18.69 -18.34
C HIS A 453 39.37 -17.36 -17.58
N LEU A 454 38.52 -17.14 -16.59
CA LEU A 454 38.51 -15.92 -15.78
C LEU A 454 38.62 -16.33 -14.32
N GLU A 455 39.67 -15.88 -13.64
CA GLU A 455 39.90 -16.14 -12.23
C GLU A 455 39.95 -14.81 -11.46
N LEU A 456 39.20 -14.72 -10.36
CA LEU A 456 39.22 -13.57 -9.47
C LEU A 456 40.44 -13.62 -8.54
N THR A 457 41.34 -12.66 -8.72
CA THR A 457 42.53 -12.54 -7.87
C THR A 457 42.31 -11.66 -6.66
N LYS A 458 41.45 -10.64 -6.78
CA LYS A 458 41.07 -9.73 -5.68
C LYS A 458 39.71 -9.14 -5.93
N VAL A 459 38.84 -9.15 -4.95
CA VAL A 459 37.57 -8.43 -4.96
C VAL A 459 37.78 -7.04 -4.35
N LEU A 460 37.51 -5.97 -5.11
CA LEU A 460 37.67 -4.59 -4.68
C LEU A 460 36.37 -4.03 -4.13
N ARG A 461 35.24 -4.38 -4.80
CA ARG A 461 33.89 -3.98 -4.40
C ARG A 461 32.91 -5.08 -4.82
N ASN A 462 32.00 -5.47 -3.91
CA ASN A 462 31.01 -6.51 -4.17
C ASN A 462 29.62 -6.07 -3.73
N ASP A 463 28.98 -5.27 -4.59
CA ASP A 463 27.57 -4.87 -4.44
C ASP A 463 26.70 -5.59 -5.49
N PHE A 464 27.12 -6.80 -5.89
CA PHE A 464 26.38 -7.58 -6.87
C PHE A 464 24.93 -7.87 -6.40
N PRO A 465 23.89 -7.73 -7.25
CA PRO A 465 23.97 -7.60 -8.72
C PRO A 465 24.11 -6.15 -9.26
N THR A 466 24.14 -5.13 -8.42
CA THR A 466 24.20 -3.72 -8.86
C THR A 466 25.57 -3.32 -9.37
N SER A 467 26.63 -3.70 -8.68
CA SER A 467 27.99 -3.50 -9.15
C SER A 467 28.96 -4.53 -8.57
N LEU A 468 30.01 -4.85 -9.34
CA LEU A 468 31.16 -5.64 -8.91
C LEU A 468 32.42 -4.99 -9.48
N SER A 469 33.42 -4.77 -8.64
CA SER A 469 34.77 -4.38 -9.08
C SER A 469 35.77 -5.38 -8.54
N ALA A 470 36.56 -5.98 -9.41
CA ALA A 470 37.52 -7.01 -9.04
C ALA A 470 38.74 -7.04 -9.97
N ASP A 471 39.91 -7.39 -9.44
CA ASP A 471 41.04 -7.74 -10.25
C ASP A 471 40.92 -9.21 -10.67
N ILE A 472 41.07 -9.46 -11.97
CA ILE A 472 40.89 -10.78 -12.58
C ILE A 472 42.14 -11.16 -13.38
N LEU A 473 42.39 -12.45 -13.47
CA LEU A 473 43.31 -13.04 -14.42
C LEU A 473 42.49 -13.65 -15.57
N PHE A 474 42.65 -13.07 -16.76
CA PHE A 474 41.92 -13.50 -17.94
C PHE A 474 42.88 -14.29 -18.86
N THR A 475 42.53 -15.56 -19.09
CA THR A 475 43.33 -16.48 -19.91
C THR A 475 42.56 -16.84 -21.16
N THR A 476 43.11 -16.59 -22.31
CA THR A 476 42.54 -16.94 -23.61
C THR A 476 43.18 -18.22 -24.12
N SER A 477 42.40 -19.27 -24.39
CA SER A 477 42.86 -20.43 -25.14
C SER A 477 42.70 -20.10 -26.62
N ALA A 478 43.78 -19.73 -27.30
CA ALA A 478 43.81 -19.76 -28.75
C ALA A 478 44.00 -21.21 -29.25
N SER A 479 43.43 -21.51 -30.42
CA SER A 479 43.47 -22.84 -31.06
C SER A 479 44.87 -23.49 -31.02
N ALA A 480 44.89 -24.79 -30.92
CA ALA A 480 45.90 -25.84 -30.80
C ALA A 480 47.40 -25.60 -31.05
N THR A 481 47.90 -24.38 -31.34
CA THR A 481 49.30 -24.08 -31.65
C THR A 481 49.91 -22.86 -31.00
N SER A 482 49.23 -22.16 -30.09
CA SER A 482 49.73 -20.92 -29.48
C SER A 482 49.74 -20.97 -27.96
N GLN A 483 50.77 -20.36 -27.35
CA GLN A 483 50.93 -20.21 -25.91
C GLN A 483 49.70 -19.57 -25.25
N THR A 484 49.20 -20.18 -24.20
CA THR A 484 48.22 -19.57 -23.28
C THR A 484 48.78 -18.31 -22.67
N SER A 485 48.21 -17.17 -22.97
CA SER A 485 48.58 -15.90 -22.34
C SER A 485 47.52 -15.54 -21.26
N SER A 486 48.00 -15.34 -20.04
CA SER A 486 47.17 -14.83 -18.94
C SER A 486 47.49 -13.35 -18.77
N VAL A 487 46.48 -12.50 -18.84
CA VAL A 487 46.59 -11.05 -18.71
C VAL A 487 45.78 -10.58 -17.50
N PRO A 488 46.35 -9.79 -16.61
CA PRO A 488 45.57 -9.20 -15.52
C PRO A 488 44.72 -8.04 -16.03
N TYR A 489 43.44 -8.01 -15.57
CA TYR A 489 42.51 -6.93 -15.85
C TYR A 489 41.79 -6.54 -14.54
N THR A 490 41.35 -5.29 -14.48
CA THR A 490 40.34 -4.86 -13.52
C THR A 490 38.97 -4.99 -14.17
N LEU A 491 38.12 -5.88 -13.65
CA LEU A 491 36.74 -6.06 -14.08
C LEU A 491 35.83 -5.13 -13.28
N THR A 492 35.05 -4.32 -14.00
CA THR A 492 33.96 -3.56 -13.40
C THR A 492 32.66 -3.97 -14.07
N LEU A 493 31.77 -4.60 -13.31
CA LEU A 493 30.39 -4.88 -13.72
C LEU A 493 29.50 -3.86 -13.05
N SER A 494 28.67 -3.19 -13.80
CA SER A 494 27.58 -2.37 -13.28
C SER A 494 26.28 -2.84 -13.90
N SER A 495 25.21 -2.88 -13.09
CA SER A 495 23.90 -3.22 -13.61
C SER A 495 23.48 -2.17 -14.63
N THR A 496 23.29 -2.58 -15.87
CA THR A 496 22.88 -1.69 -16.97
C THR A 496 21.37 -1.51 -17.04
N SER A 497 20.59 -2.17 -16.17
CA SER A 497 19.14 -1.97 -16.12
C SER A 497 18.76 -0.51 -15.87
N ALA A 498 19.54 0.23 -15.06
CA ALA A 498 19.43 1.69 -14.93
C ALA A 498 20.13 2.47 -16.05
N SER A 499 21.17 1.91 -16.71
CA SER A 499 21.95 2.58 -17.75
C SER A 499 21.45 2.32 -19.16
N ALA A 500 20.80 1.18 -19.42
CA ALA A 500 20.19 0.88 -20.71
C ALA A 500 18.93 1.72 -20.93
N SER A 501 18.17 2.01 -19.88
CA SER A 501 17.09 3.00 -19.91
C SER A 501 17.63 4.41 -20.18
N ALA A 502 18.85 4.74 -19.69
CA ALA A 502 19.49 6.04 -19.90
C ALA A 502 19.89 6.33 -21.34
N SER A 503 20.15 5.30 -22.15
CA SER A 503 20.57 5.45 -23.57
C SER A 503 19.39 5.47 -24.55
N THR A 504 18.19 5.13 -24.09
CA THR A 504 16.97 5.08 -24.91
C THR A 504 15.90 6.09 -24.51
N SER A 505 16.02 6.75 -23.33
CA SER A 505 15.06 7.77 -22.92
C SER A 505 15.35 9.12 -23.62
N THR A 506 14.31 9.72 -24.18
CA THR A 506 14.35 11.07 -24.79
C THR A 506 14.37 12.18 -23.72
N HIS A 507 14.21 11.85 -22.44
CA HIS A 507 14.06 12.82 -21.35
C HIS A 507 15.36 13.05 -20.57
N PRO A 508 15.65 14.32 -20.18
CA PRO A 508 16.88 14.68 -19.48
C PRO A 508 16.91 14.08 -18.07
N ARG A 509 18.11 13.67 -17.64
CA ARG A 509 18.34 13.18 -16.28
C ARG A 509 18.97 14.24 -15.40
N ALA A 510 18.57 14.24 -14.14
CA ALA A 510 19.16 15.10 -13.12
C ALA A 510 20.63 14.72 -12.88
N ASN A 511 21.49 15.74 -12.79
CA ASN A 511 22.87 15.56 -12.35
C ASN A 511 22.91 15.62 -10.80
N PRO A 512 23.24 14.52 -10.09
CA PRO A 512 23.26 14.50 -8.63
C PRO A 512 24.27 15.48 -8.01
N SER A 513 25.28 15.91 -8.78
CA SER A 513 26.27 16.89 -8.32
C SER A 513 25.83 18.33 -8.51
N ASN A 514 24.72 18.58 -9.18
CA ASN A 514 24.18 19.92 -9.39
C ASN A 514 22.98 20.15 -8.43
N PRO A 515 23.13 21.01 -7.41
CA PRO A 515 22.08 21.26 -6.43
C PRO A 515 20.85 22.00 -7.01
N SER A 516 20.94 22.54 -8.22
CA SER A 516 19.80 23.18 -8.91
C SER A 516 18.88 22.16 -9.58
N HIS A 517 19.33 20.93 -9.79
CA HIS A 517 18.53 19.89 -10.41
C HIS A 517 17.65 19.19 -9.37
N ILE A 518 16.34 19.23 -9.57
CA ILE A 518 15.38 18.47 -8.80
C ILE A 518 15.10 17.17 -9.55
N ALA A 519 15.49 16.04 -8.97
CA ALA A 519 15.32 14.73 -9.56
C ALA A 519 14.02 14.07 -9.09
N ILE A 520 13.38 13.26 -9.93
CA ILE A 520 12.32 12.34 -9.54
C ILE A 520 12.98 11.18 -8.77
N PRO A 521 12.66 10.99 -7.47
CA PRO A 521 13.36 10.01 -6.63
C PRO A 521 12.80 8.58 -6.72
N PHE A 522 11.67 8.38 -7.40
CA PHE A 522 10.98 7.08 -7.52
C PHE A 522 10.29 6.94 -8.87
N PRO A 523 10.10 5.72 -9.40
CA PRO A 523 9.39 5.50 -10.66
C PRO A 523 7.88 5.57 -10.44
N GLY A 524 7.11 5.92 -11.47
CA GLY A 524 5.66 5.97 -11.41
C GLY A 524 5.04 6.64 -12.63
N LYS A 525 3.78 7.02 -12.53
CA LYS A 525 3.09 7.82 -13.56
C LYS A 525 3.02 9.26 -13.12
N LEU A 526 3.45 10.17 -13.97
CA LEU A 526 3.30 11.60 -13.70
C LEU A 526 1.82 11.94 -13.65
N VAL A 527 1.39 12.54 -12.54
CA VAL A 527 0.00 12.98 -12.37
C VAL A 527 -0.15 14.41 -12.83
N GLU A 528 0.76 15.27 -12.35
CA GLU A 528 0.70 16.71 -12.61
C GLU A 528 2.05 17.35 -12.30
N VAL A 529 2.40 18.38 -13.04
CA VAL A 529 3.47 19.32 -12.74
C VAL A 529 2.83 20.59 -12.18
N LEU A 530 3.25 21.01 -10.99
CA LEU A 530 2.60 22.09 -10.22
C LEU A 530 3.31 23.44 -10.32
N VAL A 531 4.36 23.53 -11.12
CA VAL A 531 5.14 24.74 -11.32
C VAL A 531 5.39 24.99 -12.81
N ASP A 532 5.46 26.25 -13.18
CA ASP A 532 5.81 26.69 -14.54
C ASP A 532 7.20 27.31 -14.57
N GLU A 533 7.80 27.39 -15.77
CA GLU A 533 9.04 28.12 -15.95
C GLU A 533 8.86 29.60 -15.58
N GLY A 534 9.74 30.09 -14.74
CA GLY A 534 9.69 31.46 -14.22
C GLY A 534 9.10 31.59 -12.83
N ASP A 535 8.46 30.57 -12.30
CA ASP A 535 7.88 30.57 -10.94
C ASP A 535 8.96 30.68 -9.87
N ILE A 536 8.60 31.34 -8.76
CA ILE A 536 9.44 31.45 -7.57
C ILE A 536 8.95 30.42 -6.55
N VAL A 537 9.81 29.45 -6.23
CA VAL A 537 9.55 28.38 -5.28
C VAL A 537 10.41 28.53 -4.03
N LYS A 538 9.89 28.03 -2.90
CA LYS A 538 10.59 27.91 -1.63
C LYS A 538 11.00 26.47 -1.38
N GLU A 539 12.07 26.28 -0.62
CA GLU A 539 12.46 24.95 -0.16
C GLU A 539 11.25 24.22 0.49
N GLY A 540 10.98 23.01 0.02
CA GLY A 540 9.83 22.20 0.43
C GLY A 540 8.57 22.37 -0.43
N ASP A 541 8.51 23.32 -1.37
CA ASP A 541 7.38 23.42 -2.30
C ASP A 541 7.31 22.22 -3.25
N VAL A 542 6.10 21.84 -3.64
CA VAL A 542 5.87 20.68 -4.52
C VAL A 542 6.12 21.10 -5.98
N ILE A 543 6.96 20.36 -6.67
CA ILE A 543 7.28 20.56 -8.09
C ILE A 543 6.34 19.74 -8.98
N CYS A 544 6.21 18.45 -8.69
CA CYS A 544 5.31 17.57 -9.41
C CYS A 544 4.79 16.46 -8.49
N VAL A 545 3.72 15.81 -8.95
CA VAL A 545 3.11 14.66 -8.28
C VAL A 545 3.24 13.44 -9.17
N VAL A 546 3.79 12.37 -8.62
CA VAL A 546 3.96 11.09 -9.31
C VAL A 546 3.12 10.03 -8.63
N GLN A 547 2.28 9.36 -9.39
CA GLN A 547 1.48 8.24 -8.89
C GLN A 547 2.31 6.97 -8.89
N GLN A 548 2.39 6.35 -7.73
CA GLN A 548 2.94 5.01 -7.57
C GLN A 548 1.86 4.10 -6.97
N MET A 549 1.38 3.15 -7.77
CA MET A 549 0.23 2.30 -7.42
C MET A 549 -1.04 3.09 -7.08
N LYS A 550 -1.48 3.06 -5.81
CA LYS A 550 -2.65 3.80 -5.31
C LYS A 550 -2.27 5.07 -4.53
N MET A 551 -0.98 5.37 -4.42
CA MET A 551 -0.47 6.55 -3.71
C MET A 551 0.01 7.61 -4.67
N GLU A 552 -0.22 8.86 -4.32
CA GLU A 552 0.38 10.02 -4.94
C GLU A 552 1.53 10.50 -4.06
N LEU A 553 2.69 10.60 -4.67
CA LEU A 553 3.93 11.01 -4.01
C LEU A 553 4.37 12.35 -4.59
N GLU A 554 4.63 13.29 -3.71
CA GLU A 554 5.06 14.64 -4.08
C GLU A 554 6.57 14.70 -4.24
N VAL A 555 7.03 15.24 -5.37
CA VAL A 555 8.42 15.60 -5.58
C VAL A 555 8.60 17.06 -5.18
N ARG A 556 9.37 17.29 -4.13
CA ARG A 556 9.55 18.62 -3.53
C ARG A 556 10.91 19.20 -3.86
N THR A 557 10.98 20.52 -4.01
CA THR A 557 12.27 21.21 -4.19
C THR A 557 13.08 21.22 -2.89
N SER A 558 14.37 20.95 -3.03
CA SER A 558 15.35 21.00 -1.93
C SER A 558 15.93 22.40 -1.69
N ARG A 559 15.52 23.39 -2.48
CA ARG A 559 16.04 24.77 -2.39
C ARG A 559 15.01 25.80 -2.84
N SER A 560 15.17 27.04 -2.36
CA SER A 560 14.41 28.18 -2.83
C SER A 560 15.08 28.82 -4.03
N GLY A 561 14.29 29.29 -5.01
CA GLY A 561 14.80 29.96 -6.20
C GLY A 561 13.74 30.14 -7.28
N ARG A 562 14.18 30.45 -8.49
CA ARG A 562 13.32 30.55 -9.67
C ARG A 562 13.44 29.28 -10.50
N VAL A 563 12.31 28.76 -10.98
CA VAL A 563 12.27 27.62 -11.91
C VAL A 563 12.73 28.12 -13.28
N SER A 564 13.84 27.55 -13.78
CA SER A 564 14.41 27.90 -15.10
C SER A 564 14.11 26.84 -16.16
N TRP A 565 13.68 25.66 -15.75
CA TRP A 565 13.25 24.58 -16.63
C TRP A 565 12.34 23.62 -15.86
N VAL A 566 11.36 23.05 -16.54
CA VAL A 566 10.43 22.07 -15.98
C VAL A 566 10.23 20.92 -16.96
N LEU A 567 9.96 19.72 -16.45
CA LEU A 567 9.71 18.52 -17.25
C LEU A 567 8.39 18.68 -18.02
N GLU A 568 8.48 18.66 -19.35
CA GLU A 568 7.33 18.64 -20.26
C GLU A 568 7.02 17.20 -20.65
N VAL A 569 6.00 16.62 -20.05
CA VAL A 569 5.49 15.25 -20.32
C VAL A 569 3.98 15.27 -20.23
N GLU A 570 3.30 14.41 -20.96
CA GLU A 570 1.85 14.29 -20.89
C GLU A 570 1.42 13.66 -19.56
N ASP A 571 0.28 14.11 -19.02
CA ASP A 571 -0.30 13.53 -17.82
C ASP A 571 -0.55 12.02 -17.99
N GLY A 572 -0.09 11.22 -17.05
CA GLY A 572 -0.18 9.76 -17.09
C GLY A 572 0.99 9.05 -17.76
N GLU A 573 2.01 9.78 -18.26
CA GLU A 573 3.25 9.18 -18.77
C GLU A 573 4.09 8.56 -17.64
N GLU A 574 4.78 7.45 -17.94
CA GLU A 574 5.65 6.78 -16.98
C GLU A 574 6.96 7.55 -16.83
N VAL A 575 7.30 7.91 -15.60
CA VAL A 575 8.57 8.57 -15.23
C VAL A 575 9.45 7.62 -14.44
N ASP A 576 10.75 7.77 -14.57
CA ASP A 576 11.72 6.88 -13.94
C ASP A 576 12.62 7.63 -12.94
N VAL A 577 13.24 6.87 -12.04
CA VAL A 577 14.18 7.40 -11.05
C VAL A 577 15.33 8.17 -11.73
N GLY A 578 15.60 9.36 -11.23
CA GLY A 578 16.69 10.21 -11.72
C GLY A 578 16.32 11.06 -12.94
N TRP A 579 15.08 11.03 -13.43
CA TRP A 579 14.64 12.03 -14.41
C TRP A 579 14.67 13.41 -13.78
N LEU A 580 14.98 14.41 -14.59
CA LEU A 580 15.00 15.80 -14.18
C LEU A 580 13.55 16.30 -14.11
N ALA A 581 13.05 16.64 -12.93
CA ALA A 581 11.71 17.19 -12.73
C ALA A 581 11.69 18.71 -12.98
N ALA A 582 12.67 19.41 -12.45
CA ALA A 582 12.82 20.86 -12.64
C ALA A 582 14.27 21.30 -12.39
N VAL A 583 14.62 22.49 -12.89
CA VAL A 583 15.84 23.21 -12.52
C VAL A 583 15.44 24.46 -11.74
N VAL A 584 15.90 24.57 -10.48
CA VAL A 584 15.62 25.70 -9.60
C VAL A 584 16.92 26.46 -9.35
N GLU A 585 17.02 27.67 -9.89
CA GLU A 585 18.20 28.53 -9.77
C GLU A 585 18.04 29.55 -8.64
N SER A 586 19.10 29.80 -7.87
CA SER A 586 19.06 30.84 -6.86
C SER A 586 19.00 32.24 -7.51
N GLU A 587 18.41 33.21 -6.85
CA GLU A 587 18.34 34.60 -7.37
C GLU A 587 19.71 35.21 -7.72
N LYS A 588 20.80 34.65 -7.19
CA LYS A 588 22.19 35.07 -7.53
C LYS A 588 22.69 34.43 -8.81
N GLU A 589 22.22 33.21 -9.13
CA GLU A 589 22.62 32.47 -10.35
C GLU A 589 21.81 32.95 -11.56
N ALA A 590 20.57 33.40 -11.39
CA ALA A 590 19.72 33.94 -12.45
C ALA A 590 20.13 35.32 -12.99
N ARG A 591 21.14 35.95 -12.39
CA ARG A 591 21.66 37.27 -12.80
C ARG A 591 23.05 37.21 -13.50
N LEU A 592 23.61 36.03 -13.70
CA LEU A 592 24.83 35.75 -14.50
C LEU A 592 24.44 35.13 -15.82
#